data_c6e0af4a911e5ae8a365d7ae697e929b
#
_entry.id   c6e0af4a911e5ae8a365d7ae697e929b
#
_cell.length_a   1.000
_cell.length_b   1.000
_cell.length_c   1.000
_cell.angle_alpha   90.00
_cell.angle_beta   90.00
_cell.angle_gamma   90.00
#
_symmetry.space_group_name_H-M   'P 1'
#
loop_
_entity.id
_entity.type
_entity.pdbx_description
1 polymer ?
#
loop_
_entity_poly.entity_id
_entity_poly.type
_entity_poly.pdbx_seq_one_letter_code
_entity_poly.pdbx_strand_id
1 'polypeptide(L)'
;KEFERYYDIVNKKSDFNKKAYKKEFSRLGLRMALCSLVIMGIQYGSQFLVLAVNREWVDNPDIMLASSMVPLYLLGYPVTFWIIKAGSEKRDIEKHRMKPWQFILAFMMSYGILILGNMIGLGVTLGIGLLKGEEVVNPLLAVLDDVNLWISSVYIVLLAPAFEEYLFRKLICDRVVKYGQGTAVFVSGFMFGLFHGNFNQFFYAFFIGCFFAYIYVKTGKIRYTIGLHMIVNFIGSVAGGLLLQNVEMESVTGMIVYALYALCVYGIAITGIVLFLVNRPKMKL
;
A
#
# COMPACT_ATOMS: atom_id res chain seq x y z
N LYS A 1 10.96 26.37 -45.30
CA LYS A 1 9.46 26.38 -45.28
C LYS A 1 8.86 25.01 -44.98
N GLU A 2 9.29 23.88 -45.63
CA GLU A 2 8.77 22.54 -45.30
C GLU A 2 9.23 22.04 -43.93
N PHE A 3 10.50 22.30 -43.56
CA PHE A 3 11.06 21.93 -42.27
C PHE A 3 10.40 22.69 -41.11
N GLU A 4 10.13 23.98 -41.27
CA GLU A 4 9.39 24.80 -40.31
C GLU A 4 7.97 24.28 -40.13
N ARG A 5 7.27 23.93 -41.22
CA ARG A 5 5.92 23.37 -41.21
C ARG A 5 5.88 22.01 -40.53
N TYR A 6 6.89 21.15 -40.74
CA TYR A 6 7.05 19.86 -40.06
C TYR A 6 7.28 20.06 -38.57
N TYR A 7 8.16 20.99 -38.20
CA TYR A 7 8.49 21.34 -36.82
C TYR A 7 7.26 21.87 -36.05
N ASP A 8 6.47 22.72 -36.68
CA ASP A 8 5.20 23.23 -36.11
C ASP A 8 4.15 22.14 -35.94
N ILE A 9 4.04 21.20 -36.89
CA ILE A 9 3.10 20.06 -36.80
C ILE A 9 3.50 19.13 -35.64
N VAL A 10 4.79 18.83 -35.51
CA VAL A 10 5.32 17.97 -34.44
C VAL A 10 5.13 18.62 -33.07
N ASN A 11 5.40 19.92 -32.93
CA ASN A 11 5.22 20.66 -31.69
C ASN A 11 3.74 20.81 -31.32
N LYS A 12 2.84 21.11 -32.27
CA LYS A 12 1.38 21.12 -32.02
C LYS A 12 0.84 19.74 -31.58
N LYS A 13 1.35 18.67 -32.17
CA LYS A 13 0.97 17.30 -31.80
C LYS A 13 1.50 16.94 -30.41
N SER A 14 2.71 17.38 -30.06
CA SER A 14 3.31 17.24 -28.75
C SER A 14 2.53 18.00 -27.66
N ASP A 15 2.15 19.25 -27.92
CA ASP A 15 1.37 20.07 -27.00
C ASP A 15 -0.06 19.57 -26.81
N PHE A 16 -0.68 19.06 -27.88
CA PHE A 16 -2.00 18.43 -27.80
C PHE A 16 -1.96 17.17 -26.92
N ASN A 17 -0.96 16.30 -27.11
CA ASN A 17 -0.76 15.14 -26.27
C ASN A 17 -0.53 15.52 -24.80
N LYS A 18 0.31 16.53 -24.52
CA LYS A 18 0.62 17.00 -23.18
C LYS A 18 -0.61 17.52 -22.43
N LYS A 19 -1.50 18.26 -23.11
CA LYS A 19 -2.79 18.71 -22.55
C LYS A 19 -3.73 17.53 -22.24
N ALA A 20 -3.80 16.55 -23.13
CA ALA A 20 -4.64 15.35 -22.94
C ALA A 20 -4.15 14.54 -21.72
N TYR A 21 -2.85 14.32 -21.60
CA TYR A 21 -2.26 13.61 -20.47
C TYR A 21 -2.51 14.35 -19.15
N LYS A 22 -2.25 15.66 -19.10
CA LYS A 22 -2.54 16.47 -17.91
C LYS A 22 -4.00 16.33 -17.47
N LYS A 23 -4.95 16.38 -18.41
CA LYS A 23 -6.38 16.22 -18.13
C LYS A 23 -6.71 14.84 -17.57
N GLU A 24 -6.14 13.77 -18.10
CA GLU A 24 -6.37 12.41 -17.61
C GLU A 24 -5.80 12.19 -16.20
N PHE A 25 -4.56 12.63 -15.95
CA PHE A 25 -3.97 12.54 -14.61
C PHE A 25 -4.71 13.38 -13.58
N SER A 26 -5.16 14.59 -13.93
CA SER A 26 -5.99 15.42 -13.05
C SER A 26 -7.32 14.74 -12.73
N ARG A 27 -7.96 14.10 -13.72
CA ARG A 27 -9.20 13.34 -13.51
C ARG A 27 -8.99 12.11 -12.64
N LEU A 28 -7.87 11.40 -12.82
CA LEU A 28 -7.52 10.26 -11.97
C LEU A 28 -7.30 10.71 -10.53
N GLY A 29 -6.53 11.78 -10.31
CA GLY A 29 -6.31 12.36 -9.00
C GLY A 29 -7.61 12.80 -8.31
N LEU A 30 -8.50 13.49 -9.05
CA LEU A 30 -9.81 13.88 -8.53
C LEU A 30 -10.67 12.67 -8.14
N ARG A 31 -10.67 11.61 -8.95
CA ARG A 31 -11.39 10.36 -8.62
C ARG A 31 -10.82 9.70 -7.38
N MET A 32 -9.49 9.65 -7.24
CA MET A 32 -8.86 9.11 -6.02
C MET A 32 -9.22 9.94 -4.79
N ALA A 33 -9.23 11.26 -4.88
CA ALA A 33 -9.70 12.13 -3.80
C ALA A 33 -11.17 11.87 -3.45
N LEU A 34 -12.03 11.72 -4.46
CA LEU A 34 -13.43 11.35 -4.25
C LEU A 34 -13.56 9.96 -3.59
N CYS A 35 -12.76 8.97 -4.02
CA CYS A 35 -12.74 7.65 -3.40
C CYS A 35 -12.35 7.74 -1.92
N SER A 36 -11.33 8.52 -1.58
CA SER A 36 -10.92 8.73 -0.18
C SER A 36 -12.04 9.36 0.65
N LEU A 37 -12.74 10.37 0.12
CA LEU A 37 -13.88 10.99 0.79
C LEU A 37 -15.05 10.01 0.98
N VAL A 38 -15.35 9.18 -0.01
CA VAL A 38 -16.38 8.14 0.07
C VAL A 38 -16.03 7.12 1.15
N ILE A 39 -14.79 6.63 1.17
CA ILE A 39 -14.30 5.68 2.18
C ILE A 39 -14.40 6.29 3.57
N MET A 40 -13.89 7.51 3.77
CA MET A 40 -13.99 8.22 5.05
C MET A 40 -15.45 8.41 5.49
N GLY A 41 -16.32 8.82 4.57
CA GLY A 41 -17.74 8.99 4.84
C GLY A 41 -18.43 7.70 5.27
N ILE A 42 -18.10 6.57 4.63
CA ILE A 42 -18.63 5.25 4.98
C ILE A 42 -18.10 4.81 6.35
N GLN A 43 -16.81 4.94 6.61
CA GLN A 43 -16.20 4.50 7.87
C GLN A 43 -16.68 5.35 9.06
N TYR A 44 -16.60 6.67 8.98
CA TYR A 44 -17.09 7.54 10.06
C TYR A 44 -18.61 7.48 10.20
N GLY A 45 -19.35 7.38 9.10
CA GLY A 45 -20.81 7.22 9.13
C GLY A 45 -21.23 5.95 9.84
N SER A 46 -20.56 4.82 9.60
CA SER A 46 -20.86 3.56 10.28
C SER A 46 -20.48 3.57 11.76
N GLN A 47 -19.36 4.21 12.12
CA GLN A 47 -18.98 4.40 13.53
C GLN A 47 -19.98 5.32 14.25
N PHE A 48 -20.45 6.37 13.61
CA PHE A 48 -21.50 7.23 14.14
C PHE A 48 -22.82 6.48 14.36
N LEU A 49 -23.18 5.56 13.44
CA LEU A 49 -24.36 4.70 13.62
C LEU A 49 -24.21 3.77 14.83
N VAL A 50 -23.04 3.19 15.06
CA VAL A 50 -22.76 2.38 16.26
C VAL A 50 -22.99 3.23 17.52
N LEU A 51 -22.42 4.43 17.58
CA LEU A 51 -22.61 5.36 18.69
C LEU A 51 -24.09 5.73 18.92
N ALA A 52 -24.85 5.92 17.84
CA ALA A 52 -26.27 6.29 17.90
C ALA A 52 -27.17 5.12 18.36
N VAL A 53 -26.80 3.88 18.05
CA VAL A 53 -27.56 2.66 18.42
C VAL A 53 -27.27 2.24 19.85
N ASN A 54 -26.01 2.13 20.22
CA ASN A 54 -25.60 1.80 21.58
C ASN A 54 -24.23 2.41 21.91
N ARG A 55 -24.21 3.36 22.84
CA ARG A 55 -23.03 4.10 23.23
C ARG A 55 -21.94 3.19 23.88
N GLU A 56 -22.34 2.13 24.58
CA GLU A 56 -21.41 1.19 25.22
C GLU A 56 -20.59 0.38 24.20
N TRP A 57 -21.10 0.23 22.98
CA TRP A 57 -20.38 -0.47 21.91
C TRP A 57 -19.14 0.28 21.42
N VAL A 58 -19.05 1.60 21.67
CA VAL A 58 -17.89 2.41 21.29
C VAL A 58 -16.66 2.04 22.12
N ASP A 59 -16.86 1.55 23.34
CA ASP A 59 -15.78 1.13 24.24
C ASP A 59 -15.24 -0.28 23.89
N ASN A 60 -15.87 -0.97 22.92
CA ASN A 60 -15.38 -2.27 22.45
C ASN A 60 -14.56 -2.12 21.16
N PRO A 61 -13.22 -2.34 21.19
CA PRO A 61 -12.34 -2.14 20.04
C PRO A 61 -12.69 -3.04 18.84
N ASP A 62 -13.14 -4.28 19.09
CA ASP A 62 -13.51 -5.23 18.03
C ASP A 62 -14.76 -4.77 17.28
N ILE A 63 -15.77 -4.23 18.00
CA ILE A 63 -16.97 -3.66 17.39
C ILE A 63 -16.61 -2.43 16.56
N MET A 64 -15.76 -1.55 17.10
CA MET A 64 -15.32 -0.34 16.40
C MET A 64 -14.50 -0.67 15.14
N LEU A 65 -13.60 -1.65 15.23
CA LEU A 65 -12.87 -2.14 14.06
C LEU A 65 -13.84 -2.74 13.03
N ALA A 66 -14.73 -3.63 13.44
CA ALA A 66 -15.69 -4.26 12.54
C ALA A 66 -16.62 -3.24 11.89
N SER A 67 -17.08 -2.23 12.64
CA SER A 67 -17.94 -1.16 12.13
C SER A 67 -17.25 -0.30 11.06
N SER A 68 -15.95 -0.15 11.14
CA SER A 68 -15.13 0.53 10.12
C SER A 68 -14.84 -0.36 8.91
N MET A 69 -14.40 -1.60 9.16
CA MET A 69 -13.87 -2.48 8.11
C MET A 69 -14.96 -3.18 7.30
N VAL A 70 -16.05 -3.67 7.94
CA VAL A 70 -17.11 -4.35 7.19
C VAL A 70 -17.75 -3.45 6.13
N PRO A 71 -18.20 -2.22 6.44
CA PRO A 71 -18.72 -1.32 5.42
C PRO A 71 -17.67 -0.86 4.40
N LEU A 72 -16.40 -0.75 4.80
CA LEU A 72 -15.31 -0.45 3.88
C LEU A 72 -15.22 -1.50 2.77
N TYR A 73 -15.22 -2.80 3.12
CA TYR A 73 -15.08 -3.88 2.14
C TYR A 73 -16.38 -4.14 1.37
N LEU A 74 -17.55 -4.01 2.00
CA LEU A 74 -18.84 -4.28 1.35
C LEU A 74 -19.37 -3.12 0.51
N LEU A 75 -19.04 -1.88 0.84
CA LEU A 75 -19.53 -0.67 0.17
C LEU A 75 -18.40 0.21 -0.34
N GLY A 76 -17.43 0.55 0.51
CA GLY A 76 -16.37 1.50 0.21
C GLY A 76 -15.52 1.10 -0.99
N TYR A 77 -14.95 -0.09 -0.98
CA TYR A 77 -14.16 -0.59 -2.11
C TYR A 77 -14.99 -0.85 -3.38
N PRO A 78 -16.17 -1.49 -3.35
CA PRO A 78 -17.01 -1.62 -4.54
C PRO A 78 -17.35 -0.28 -5.21
N VAL A 79 -17.71 0.74 -4.42
CA VAL A 79 -17.98 2.09 -4.95
C VAL A 79 -16.69 2.71 -5.51
N THR A 80 -15.56 2.59 -4.82
CA THR A 80 -14.24 3.02 -5.29
C THR A 80 -13.87 2.36 -6.61
N PHE A 81 -14.07 1.05 -6.72
CA PHE A 81 -13.81 0.32 -7.98
C PHE A 81 -14.69 0.81 -9.12
N TRP A 82 -15.95 1.10 -8.84
CA TRP A 82 -16.87 1.65 -9.83
C TRP A 82 -16.43 3.05 -10.30
N ILE A 83 -16.09 3.95 -9.38
CA ILE A 83 -15.59 5.31 -9.69
C ILE A 83 -14.34 5.25 -10.58
N ILE A 84 -13.38 4.37 -10.25
CA ILE A 84 -12.13 4.24 -11.02
C ILE A 84 -12.40 3.58 -12.37
N LYS A 85 -13.26 2.56 -12.44
CA LYS A 85 -13.64 1.89 -13.71
C LYS A 85 -14.35 2.82 -14.69
N ALA A 86 -15.13 3.76 -14.21
CA ALA A 86 -15.77 4.79 -15.04
C ALA A 86 -14.78 5.80 -15.65
N GLY A 87 -13.47 5.63 -15.38
CA GLY A 87 -12.37 6.44 -15.91
C GLY A 87 -11.95 6.14 -17.32
N SER A 88 -10.65 6.34 -17.55
CA SER A 88 -10.02 6.05 -18.84
C SER A 88 -9.99 4.54 -19.12
N GLU A 89 -9.89 4.20 -20.41
CA GLU A 89 -9.77 2.81 -20.85
C GLU A 89 -8.53 2.14 -20.24
N LYS A 90 -8.72 0.87 -19.88
CA LYS A 90 -7.63 0.00 -19.43
C LYS A 90 -6.83 -0.52 -20.63
N ARG A 91 -5.53 -0.77 -20.40
CA ARG A 91 -4.69 -1.54 -21.31
C ARG A 91 -4.29 -2.84 -20.61
N ASP A 92 -4.52 -3.97 -21.26
CA ASP A 92 -4.11 -5.25 -20.69
C ASP A 92 -2.58 -5.39 -20.72
N ILE A 93 -2.03 -5.83 -19.60
CA ILE A 93 -0.61 -6.09 -19.42
C ILE A 93 -0.35 -7.57 -19.75
N GLU A 94 0.71 -7.82 -20.51
CA GLU A 94 1.10 -9.17 -20.91
C GLU A 94 1.39 -10.05 -19.69
N LYS A 95 0.95 -11.33 -19.75
CA LYS A 95 1.01 -12.24 -18.59
C LYS A 95 2.24 -13.14 -18.65
N HIS A 96 3.17 -12.93 -17.75
CA HIS A 96 4.37 -13.75 -17.58
C HIS A 96 4.31 -14.56 -16.27
N ARG A 97 4.95 -15.75 -16.26
CA ARG A 97 5.08 -16.56 -15.03
C ARG A 97 6.34 -16.11 -14.27
N MET A 98 6.17 -15.92 -12.97
CA MET A 98 7.27 -15.76 -12.02
C MET A 98 7.68 -17.16 -11.53
N LYS A 99 8.98 -17.47 -11.54
CA LYS A 99 9.51 -18.72 -10.98
C LYS A 99 9.48 -18.64 -9.44
N PRO A 100 9.35 -19.77 -8.73
CA PRO A 100 9.27 -19.77 -7.26
C PRO A 100 10.44 -19.02 -6.59
N TRP A 101 11.67 -19.22 -7.04
CA TRP A 101 12.83 -18.51 -6.49
C TRP A 101 12.77 -16.97 -6.72
N GLN A 102 12.19 -16.52 -7.84
CA GLN A 102 11.98 -15.09 -8.10
C GLN A 102 10.95 -14.50 -7.12
N PHE A 103 9.94 -15.29 -6.74
CA PHE A 103 8.97 -14.88 -5.74
C PHE A 103 9.62 -14.73 -4.36
N ILE A 104 10.50 -15.67 -3.96
CA ILE A 104 11.27 -15.59 -2.72
C ILE A 104 12.18 -14.36 -2.73
N LEU A 105 12.92 -14.12 -3.81
CA LEU A 105 13.73 -12.90 -3.94
C LEU A 105 12.90 -11.63 -3.88
N ALA A 106 11.75 -11.61 -4.55
CA ALA A 106 10.83 -10.48 -4.51
C ALA A 106 10.29 -10.23 -3.11
N PHE A 107 9.97 -11.30 -2.35
CA PHE A 107 9.57 -11.19 -0.95
C PHE A 107 10.68 -10.55 -0.09
N MET A 108 11.91 -11.06 -0.16
CA MET A 108 13.03 -10.51 0.60
C MET A 108 13.28 -9.03 0.25
N MET A 109 13.29 -8.69 -1.05
CA MET A 109 13.43 -7.31 -1.50
C MET A 109 12.27 -6.42 -1.02
N SER A 110 11.04 -6.91 -1.06
CA SER A 110 9.86 -6.19 -0.56
C SER A 110 10.01 -5.84 0.93
N TYR A 111 10.45 -6.82 1.71
CA TYR A 111 10.62 -6.65 3.15
C TYR A 111 11.75 -5.67 3.49
N GLY A 112 12.87 -5.73 2.75
CA GLY A 112 13.95 -4.75 2.87
C GLY A 112 13.51 -3.32 2.52
N ILE A 113 12.75 -3.17 1.42
CA ILE A 113 12.18 -1.88 0.99
C ILE A 113 11.20 -1.33 2.04
N LEU A 114 10.35 -2.21 2.61
CA LEU A 114 9.41 -1.85 3.68
C LEU A 114 10.16 -1.29 4.90
N ILE A 115 11.17 -1.97 5.40
CA ILE A 115 11.95 -1.53 6.58
C ILE A 115 12.62 -0.19 6.32
N LEU A 116 13.25 0.01 5.16
CA LEU A 116 13.83 1.31 4.79
C LEU A 116 12.78 2.42 4.75
N GLY A 117 11.63 2.17 4.13
CA GLY A 117 10.54 3.13 4.08
C GLY A 117 9.98 3.45 5.48
N ASN A 118 9.85 2.44 6.33
CA ASN A 118 9.40 2.61 7.72
C ASN A 118 10.39 3.46 8.54
N MET A 119 11.70 3.24 8.38
CA MET A 119 12.72 4.07 9.04
C MET A 119 12.62 5.54 8.63
N ILE A 120 12.38 5.82 7.35
CA ILE A 120 12.17 7.19 6.86
C ILE A 120 10.90 7.79 7.47
N GLY A 121 9.79 7.04 7.45
CA GLY A 121 8.51 7.46 8.04
C GLY A 121 8.64 7.77 9.53
N LEU A 122 9.30 6.90 10.27
CA LEU A 122 9.59 7.11 11.70
C LEU A 122 10.44 8.36 11.92
N GLY A 123 11.52 8.55 11.13
CA GLY A 123 12.36 9.74 11.22
C GLY A 123 11.61 11.04 10.99
N VAL A 124 10.72 11.06 9.96
CA VAL A 124 9.85 12.22 9.69
C VAL A 124 8.88 12.47 10.84
N THR A 125 8.25 11.41 11.35
CA THR A 125 7.29 11.51 12.47
C THR A 125 7.96 12.01 13.75
N LEU A 126 9.13 11.50 14.08
CA LEU A 126 9.92 11.99 15.21
C LEU A 126 10.31 13.46 15.03
N GLY A 127 10.75 13.86 13.83
CA GLY A 127 11.04 15.26 13.51
C GLY A 127 9.83 16.18 13.71
N ILE A 128 8.64 15.76 13.26
CA ILE A 128 7.39 16.50 13.47
C ILE A 128 7.05 16.58 14.97
N GLY A 129 7.22 15.48 15.73
CA GLY A 129 7.00 15.43 17.17
C GLY A 129 7.89 16.42 17.92
N LEU A 130 9.18 16.45 17.59
CA LEU A 130 10.13 17.40 18.17
C LEU A 130 9.75 18.86 17.90
N LEU A 131 9.28 19.16 16.68
CA LEU A 131 8.83 20.52 16.30
C LEU A 131 7.54 20.93 17.03
N LYS A 132 6.64 19.98 17.31
CA LYS A 132 5.39 20.24 18.02
C LYS A 132 5.51 20.21 19.54
N GLY A 133 6.58 19.60 20.07
CA GLY A 133 6.73 19.33 21.52
C GLY A 133 5.81 18.20 22.02
N GLU A 134 5.27 17.37 21.13
CA GLU A 134 4.33 16.29 21.44
C GLU A 134 4.72 15.01 20.69
N GLU A 135 4.46 13.86 21.29
CA GLU A 135 4.65 12.57 20.61
C GLU A 135 3.59 12.39 19.52
N VAL A 136 4.01 12.03 18.31
CA VAL A 136 3.11 11.69 17.21
C VAL A 136 2.84 10.19 17.23
N VAL A 137 1.68 9.82 17.73
CA VAL A 137 1.24 8.43 17.84
C VAL A 137 1.05 7.81 16.45
N ASN A 138 1.47 6.57 16.27
CA ASN A 138 1.18 5.81 15.05
C ASN A 138 -0.29 5.37 15.06
N PRO A 139 -1.16 5.89 14.13
CA PRO A 139 -2.58 5.59 14.14
C PRO A 139 -2.91 4.09 14.00
N LEU A 140 -2.05 3.34 13.29
CA LEU A 140 -2.26 1.90 13.13
C LEU A 140 -2.06 1.15 14.44
N LEU A 141 -1.00 1.46 15.19
CA LEU A 141 -0.73 0.82 16.48
C LEU A 141 -1.84 1.16 17.47
N ALA A 142 -2.25 2.41 17.56
CA ALA A 142 -3.32 2.85 18.45
C ALA A 142 -4.66 2.13 18.22
N VAL A 143 -4.94 1.69 16.99
CA VAL A 143 -6.16 0.92 16.67
C VAL A 143 -6.00 -0.57 16.99
N LEU A 144 -4.77 -1.11 16.94
CA LEU A 144 -4.53 -2.55 17.04
C LEU A 144 -4.20 -3.04 18.45
N ASP A 145 -3.81 -2.15 19.36
CA ASP A 145 -3.33 -2.52 20.70
C ASP A 145 -4.37 -3.31 21.51
N ASP A 146 -5.66 -2.96 21.39
CA ASP A 146 -6.75 -3.58 22.17
C ASP A 146 -7.66 -4.50 21.34
N VAL A 147 -7.40 -4.67 20.05
CA VAL A 147 -8.23 -5.46 19.14
C VAL A 147 -7.81 -6.93 19.14
N ASN A 148 -8.82 -7.83 19.06
CA ASN A 148 -8.55 -9.25 18.89
C ASN A 148 -7.66 -9.51 17.66
N LEU A 149 -6.50 -10.14 17.91
CA LEU A 149 -5.48 -10.38 16.89
C LEU A 149 -6.01 -11.20 15.70
N TRP A 150 -6.91 -12.14 15.91
CA TRP A 150 -7.47 -12.96 14.82
C TRP A 150 -8.43 -12.16 13.94
N ILE A 151 -9.22 -11.28 14.56
CA ILE A 151 -10.13 -10.38 13.82
C ILE A 151 -9.32 -9.41 12.99
N SER A 152 -8.35 -8.72 13.59
CA SER A 152 -7.48 -7.78 12.88
C SER A 152 -6.66 -8.47 11.78
N SER A 153 -6.21 -9.72 12.00
CA SER A 153 -5.46 -10.49 11.00
C SER A 153 -6.26 -10.76 9.72
N VAL A 154 -7.57 -11.07 9.84
CA VAL A 154 -8.42 -11.27 8.66
C VAL A 154 -8.44 -9.99 7.79
N TYR A 155 -8.62 -8.84 8.44
CA TYR A 155 -8.65 -7.57 7.70
C TYR A 155 -7.28 -7.20 7.11
N ILE A 156 -6.22 -7.25 7.90
CA ILE A 156 -4.89 -6.75 7.52
C ILE A 156 -4.18 -7.71 6.58
N VAL A 157 -4.26 -9.03 6.82
CA VAL A 157 -3.49 -10.02 6.05
C VAL A 157 -4.23 -10.51 4.82
N LEU A 158 -5.57 -10.64 4.87
CA LEU A 158 -6.32 -11.22 3.76
C LEU A 158 -7.07 -10.17 2.94
N LEU A 159 -7.92 -9.37 3.58
CA LEU A 159 -8.81 -8.47 2.86
C LEU A 159 -8.08 -7.24 2.32
N ALA A 160 -7.29 -6.54 3.14
CA ALA A 160 -6.58 -5.35 2.69
C ALA A 160 -5.70 -5.64 1.47
N PRO A 161 -4.78 -6.63 1.48
CA PRO A 161 -3.97 -6.95 0.31
C PRO A 161 -4.80 -7.26 -0.94
N ALA A 162 -5.90 -8.02 -0.81
CA ALA A 162 -6.71 -8.39 -1.96
C ALA A 162 -7.37 -7.16 -2.63
N PHE A 163 -7.99 -6.30 -1.82
CA PHE A 163 -8.72 -5.12 -2.32
C PHE A 163 -7.77 -4.01 -2.77
N GLU A 164 -6.70 -3.76 -2.02
CA GLU A 164 -5.72 -2.73 -2.35
C GLU A 164 -4.93 -3.09 -3.61
N GLU A 165 -4.44 -4.32 -3.74
CA GLU A 165 -3.75 -4.73 -4.95
C GLU A 165 -4.70 -4.67 -6.16
N TYR A 166 -5.99 -5.02 -5.99
CA TYR A 166 -6.94 -4.87 -7.07
C TYR A 166 -7.13 -3.39 -7.47
N LEU A 167 -7.25 -2.48 -6.50
CA LEU A 167 -7.37 -1.05 -6.77
C LEU A 167 -6.11 -0.49 -7.45
N PHE A 168 -4.96 -0.66 -6.81
CA PHE A 168 -3.74 0.03 -7.23
C PHE A 168 -3.04 -0.67 -8.41
N ARG A 169 -3.06 -2.00 -8.50
CA ARG A 169 -2.41 -2.72 -9.61
C ARG A 169 -3.40 -2.96 -10.75
N LYS A 170 -4.55 -3.61 -10.47
CA LYS A 170 -5.47 -3.95 -11.56
C LYS A 170 -6.22 -2.75 -12.13
N LEU A 171 -6.67 -1.83 -11.29
CA LEU A 171 -7.45 -0.70 -11.81
C LEU A 171 -6.57 0.48 -12.22
N ILE A 172 -5.58 0.88 -11.41
CA ILE A 172 -4.75 2.06 -11.70
C ILE A 172 -3.64 1.74 -12.70
N CYS A 173 -2.80 0.70 -12.47
CA CYS A 173 -1.73 0.39 -13.41
C CYS A 173 -2.25 0.09 -14.82
N ASP A 174 -3.32 -0.70 -14.99
CA ASP A 174 -3.89 -1.01 -16.30
C ASP A 174 -4.33 0.26 -17.08
N ARG A 175 -4.67 1.34 -16.37
CA ARG A 175 -5.07 2.61 -16.98
C ARG A 175 -3.90 3.55 -17.27
N VAL A 176 -2.84 3.45 -16.48
CA VAL A 176 -1.70 4.36 -16.55
C VAL A 176 -0.55 3.80 -17.38
N VAL A 177 -0.46 2.47 -17.56
CA VAL A 177 0.64 1.82 -18.29
C VAL A 177 0.76 2.26 -19.75
N LYS A 178 -0.30 2.76 -20.35
CA LYS A 178 -0.27 3.38 -21.71
C LYS A 178 0.64 4.60 -21.81
N TYR A 179 0.97 5.24 -20.67
CA TYR A 179 1.90 6.37 -20.57
C TYR A 179 3.33 5.95 -20.22
N GLY A 180 3.60 4.66 -20.22
CA GLY A 180 4.88 4.05 -19.90
C GLY A 180 4.84 3.26 -18.58
N GLN A 181 5.64 2.20 -18.53
CA GLN A 181 5.72 1.32 -17.36
C GLN A 181 6.20 2.08 -16.11
N GLY A 182 7.23 2.95 -16.25
CA GLY A 182 7.74 3.77 -15.15
C GLY A 182 6.69 4.70 -14.57
N THR A 183 5.87 5.33 -15.43
CA THR A 183 4.75 6.17 -15.00
C THR A 183 3.72 5.38 -14.22
N ALA A 184 3.36 4.17 -14.68
CA ALA A 184 2.42 3.31 -13.97
C ALA A 184 2.95 2.88 -12.60
N VAL A 185 4.23 2.52 -12.51
CA VAL A 185 4.91 2.17 -11.26
C VAL A 185 4.87 3.33 -10.27
N PHE A 186 5.30 4.52 -10.70
CA PHE A 186 5.33 5.68 -9.84
C PHE A 186 3.94 6.11 -9.38
N VAL A 187 2.99 6.27 -10.30
CA VAL A 187 1.62 6.73 -9.96
C VAL A 187 0.91 5.74 -9.05
N SER A 188 1.01 4.44 -9.32
CA SER A 188 0.41 3.42 -8.47
C SER A 188 1.01 3.43 -7.06
N GLY A 189 2.34 3.49 -6.95
CA GLY A 189 3.02 3.54 -5.64
C GLY A 189 2.72 4.82 -4.88
N PHE A 190 2.77 5.97 -5.55
CA PHE A 190 2.49 7.26 -4.94
C PHE A 190 1.05 7.36 -4.40
N MET A 191 0.07 6.93 -5.20
CA MET A 191 -1.32 6.89 -4.76
C MET A 191 -1.53 5.88 -3.63
N PHE A 192 -0.83 4.74 -3.65
CA PHE A 192 -0.87 3.76 -2.58
C PHE A 192 -0.34 4.36 -1.26
N GLY A 193 0.79 5.07 -1.30
CA GLY A 193 1.31 5.79 -0.14
C GLY A 193 0.34 6.84 0.39
N LEU A 194 -0.22 7.69 -0.47
CA LEU A 194 -1.20 8.73 -0.09
C LEU A 194 -2.47 8.13 0.53
N PHE A 195 -2.90 6.98 0.06
CA PHE A 195 -4.13 6.32 0.54
C PHE A 195 -4.07 5.94 2.03
N HIS A 196 -2.87 5.78 2.60
CA HIS A 196 -2.70 5.50 4.02
C HIS A 196 -2.92 6.72 4.94
N GLY A 197 -2.91 7.94 4.40
CA GLY A 197 -3.33 9.16 5.09
C GLY A 197 -2.44 9.66 6.23
N ASN A 198 -1.27 9.03 6.48
CA ASN A 198 -0.36 9.43 7.54
C ASN A 198 1.11 9.22 7.16
N PHE A 199 2.03 9.98 7.77
CA PHE A 199 3.46 9.92 7.45
C PHE A 199 4.16 8.67 7.95
N ASN A 200 3.68 8.05 9.03
CA ASN A 200 4.24 6.79 9.50
C ASN A 200 4.17 5.70 8.43
N GLN A 201 3.08 5.68 7.67
CA GLN A 201 2.81 4.66 6.66
C GLN A 201 3.17 5.09 5.24
N PHE A 202 3.12 6.41 4.92
CA PHE A 202 3.30 6.91 3.57
C PHE A 202 4.58 6.38 2.89
N PHE A 203 5.72 6.50 3.54
CA PHE A 203 6.99 6.17 2.89
C PHE A 203 7.14 4.69 2.59
N TYR A 204 6.87 3.82 3.55
CA TYR A 204 6.96 2.38 3.28
C TYR A 204 5.90 1.93 2.27
N ALA A 205 4.68 2.44 2.35
CA ALA A 205 3.62 2.11 1.41
C ALA A 205 3.96 2.62 0.00
N PHE A 206 4.51 3.83 -0.13
CA PHE A 206 4.96 4.35 -1.42
C PHE A 206 6.04 3.47 -2.04
N PHE A 207 7.10 3.15 -1.31
CA PHE A 207 8.22 2.39 -1.87
C PHE A 207 7.83 0.94 -2.19
N ILE A 208 7.17 0.25 -1.28
CA ILE A 208 6.68 -1.11 -1.53
C ILE A 208 5.60 -1.11 -2.63
N GLY A 209 4.78 -0.07 -2.66
CA GLY A 209 3.78 0.17 -3.69
C GLY A 209 4.38 0.29 -5.08
N CYS A 210 5.47 1.04 -5.23
CA CYS A 210 6.24 1.09 -6.48
C CYS A 210 6.82 -0.29 -6.84
N PHE A 211 7.35 -1.02 -5.88
CA PHE A 211 7.93 -2.34 -6.13
C PHE A 211 6.86 -3.37 -6.54
N PHE A 212 5.71 -3.39 -5.89
CA PHE A 212 4.60 -4.25 -6.29
C PHE A 212 4.03 -3.86 -7.67
N ALA A 213 3.93 -2.55 -7.96
CA ALA A 213 3.54 -2.09 -9.28
C ALA A 213 4.55 -2.52 -10.35
N TYR A 214 5.86 -2.49 -10.07
CA TYR A 214 6.89 -3.03 -10.94
C TYR A 214 6.66 -4.53 -11.23
N ILE A 215 6.47 -5.34 -10.19
CA ILE A 215 6.19 -6.77 -10.32
C ILE A 215 4.93 -7.00 -11.16
N TYR A 216 3.88 -6.23 -10.90
CA TYR A 216 2.63 -6.33 -11.65
C TYR A 216 2.81 -5.99 -13.13
N VAL A 217 3.48 -4.87 -13.43
CA VAL A 217 3.72 -4.45 -14.82
C VAL A 217 4.59 -5.47 -15.58
N LYS A 218 5.52 -6.16 -14.90
CA LYS A 218 6.37 -7.19 -15.50
C LYS A 218 5.71 -8.56 -15.62
N THR A 219 4.71 -8.87 -14.80
CA THR A 219 4.08 -10.20 -14.78
C THR A 219 2.64 -10.21 -15.28
N GLY A 220 1.95 -9.09 -15.27
CA GLY A 220 0.51 -8.99 -15.59
C GLY A 220 -0.38 -9.81 -14.64
N LYS A 221 0.14 -10.31 -13.52
CA LYS A 221 -0.55 -11.24 -12.61
C LYS A 221 -0.60 -10.69 -11.20
N ILE A 222 -1.74 -10.17 -10.84
CA ILE A 222 -2.02 -9.60 -9.51
C ILE A 222 -1.79 -10.58 -8.35
N ARG A 223 -1.96 -11.88 -8.57
CA ARG A 223 -1.78 -12.90 -7.52
C ARG A 223 -0.40 -12.88 -6.87
N TYR A 224 0.64 -12.46 -7.61
CA TYR A 224 1.99 -12.37 -7.06
C TYR A 224 2.11 -11.21 -6.07
N THR A 225 1.54 -10.06 -6.41
CA THR A 225 1.57 -8.90 -5.52
C THR A 225 0.64 -9.07 -4.33
N ILE A 226 -0.54 -9.69 -4.50
CA ILE A 226 -1.42 -10.07 -3.38
C ILE A 226 -0.67 -11.01 -2.42
N GLY A 227 -0.04 -12.07 -2.93
CA GLY A 227 0.70 -13.03 -2.08
C GLY A 227 1.86 -12.39 -1.34
N LEU A 228 2.65 -11.55 -2.02
CA LEU A 228 3.74 -10.79 -1.39
C LEU A 228 3.21 -9.84 -0.30
N HIS A 229 2.14 -9.13 -0.58
CA HIS A 229 1.52 -8.19 0.35
C HIS A 229 0.98 -8.92 1.60
N MET A 230 0.29 -10.05 1.41
CA MET A 230 -0.18 -10.88 2.52
C MET A 230 0.95 -11.34 3.44
N ILE A 231 2.07 -11.83 2.87
CA ILE A 231 3.22 -12.30 3.65
C ILE A 231 3.88 -11.13 4.40
N VAL A 232 4.04 -9.99 3.74
CA VAL A 232 4.63 -8.79 4.35
C VAL A 232 3.78 -8.30 5.51
N ASN A 233 2.46 -8.22 5.34
CA ASN A 233 1.55 -7.80 6.40
C ASN A 233 1.50 -8.82 7.54
N PHE A 234 1.52 -10.12 7.23
CA PHE A 234 1.57 -11.15 8.26
C PHE A 234 2.81 -11.01 9.16
N ILE A 235 4.00 -10.91 8.56
CA ILE A 235 5.25 -10.79 9.33
C ILE A 235 5.31 -9.45 10.07
N GLY A 236 4.90 -8.36 9.43
CA GLY A 236 5.01 -7.00 9.99
C GLY A 236 3.99 -6.67 11.07
N SER A 237 2.80 -7.30 11.04
CA SER A 237 1.69 -6.90 11.92
C SER A 237 1.19 -8.04 12.84
N VAL A 238 1.28 -9.30 12.42
CA VAL A 238 0.65 -10.42 13.13
C VAL A 238 1.65 -11.31 13.84
N ALA A 239 2.76 -11.67 13.17
CA ALA A 239 3.71 -12.62 13.72
C ALA A 239 4.36 -12.14 15.03
N GLY A 240 4.70 -10.84 15.12
CA GLY A 240 5.19 -10.21 16.35
C GLY A 240 4.15 -10.24 17.48
N GLY A 241 2.89 -9.90 17.17
CA GLY A 241 1.78 -9.96 18.11
C GLY A 241 1.52 -11.36 18.67
N LEU A 242 1.55 -12.39 17.80
CA LEU A 242 1.41 -13.79 18.21
C LEU A 242 2.53 -14.21 19.18
N LEU A 243 3.75 -13.77 18.95
CA LEU A 243 4.86 -14.06 19.87
C LEU A 243 4.65 -13.38 21.22
N LEU A 244 4.28 -12.10 21.24
CA LEU A 244 4.04 -11.35 22.47
C LEU A 244 2.88 -11.92 23.32
N GLN A 245 1.84 -12.46 22.68
CA GLN A 245 0.72 -13.08 23.39
C GLN A 245 1.04 -14.46 23.99
N ASN A 246 2.00 -15.19 23.41
CA ASN A 246 2.28 -16.58 23.78
C ASN A 246 3.61 -16.79 24.50
N VAL A 247 4.39 -15.75 24.70
CA VAL A 247 5.71 -15.83 25.31
C VAL A 247 5.85 -14.77 26.38
N GLU A 248 6.15 -15.20 27.62
CA GLU A 248 6.45 -14.27 28.72
C GLU A 248 7.78 -13.54 28.45
N MET A 249 7.67 -12.27 28.05
CA MET A 249 8.83 -11.46 27.68
C MET A 249 9.82 -11.22 28.83
N GLU A 250 9.36 -11.31 30.08
CA GLU A 250 10.21 -11.19 31.28
C GLU A 250 11.03 -12.46 31.53
N SER A 251 10.67 -13.58 30.93
CA SER A 251 11.42 -14.83 31.04
C SER A 251 12.66 -14.83 30.13
N VAL A 252 13.73 -15.49 30.52
CA VAL A 252 14.94 -15.68 29.71
C VAL A 252 14.58 -16.36 28.37
N THR A 253 13.69 -17.34 28.38
CA THR A 253 13.20 -18.03 27.18
C THR A 253 12.48 -17.06 26.25
N GLY A 254 11.62 -16.18 26.80
CA GLY A 254 10.91 -15.17 26.04
C GLY A 254 11.85 -14.17 25.36
N MET A 255 12.82 -13.67 26.10
CA MET A 255 13.85 -12.78 25.54
C MET A 255 14.62 -13.44 24.39
N ILE A 256 15.02 -14.73 24.54
CA ILE A 256 15.72 -15.48 23.50
C ILE A 256 14.82 -15.66 22.25
N VAL A 257 13.57 -16.06 22.41
CA VAL A 257 12.62 -16.26 21.29
C VAL A 257 12.42 -14.95 20.53
N TYR A 258 12.20 -13.86 21.26
CA TYR A 258 12.03 -12.56 20.63
C TYR A 258 13.30 -12.05 19.93
N ALA A 259 14.46 -12.27 20.53
CA ALA A 259 15.74 -11.93 19.91
C ALA A 259 15.99 -12.72 18.61
N LEU A 260 15.66 -14.03 18.60
CA LEU A 260 15.75 -14.86 17.39
C LEU A 260 14.76 -14.40 16.31
N TYR A 261 13.53 -14.04 16.70
CA TYR A 261 12.55 -13.48 15.77
C TYR A 261 13.07 -12.16 15.17
N ALA A 262 13.55 -11.25 16.00
CA ALA A 262 14.12 -9.98 15.54
C ALA A 262 15.32 -10.19 14.61
N LEU A 263 16.22 -11.12 14.95
CA LEU A 263 17.37 -11.48 14.13
C LEU A 263 16.93 -12.02 12.75
N CYS A 264 15.92 -12.88 12.70
CA CYS A 264 15.36 -13.39 11.44
C CYS A 264 14.74 -12.27 10.60
N VAL A 265 13.92 -11.42 11.21
CA VAL A 265 13.21 -10.32 10.53
C VAL A 265 14.21 -9.30 9.96
N TYR A 266 15.17 -8.85 10.77
CA TYR A 266 16.19 -7.91 10.32
C TYR A 266 17.18 -8.56 9.35
N GLY A 267 17.50 -9.85 9.53
CA GLY A 267 18.32 -10.62 8.59
C GLY A 267 17.67 -10.69 7.20
N ILE A 268 16.37 -10.96 7.12
CA ILE A 268 15.59 -10.91 5.87
C ILE A 268 15.62 -9.49 5.27
N ALA A 269 15.42 -8.46 6.09
CA ALA A 269 15.41 -7.08 5.64
C ALA A 269 16.75 -6.64 5.06
N ILE A 270 17.86 -6.89 5.76
CA ILE A 270 19.21 -6.54 5.30
C ILE A 270 19.55 -7.28 4.00
N THR A 271 19.29 -8.60 3.96
CA THR A 271 19.49 -9.40 2.75
C THR A 271 18.63 -8.86 1.60
N GLY A 272 17.38 -8.49 1.88
CA GLY A 272 16.47 -7.90 0.90
C GLY A 272 16.98 -6.56 0.33
N ILE A 273 17.53 -5.69 1.16
CA ILE A 273 18.17 -4.44 0.73
C ILE A 273 19.35 -4.72 -0.19
N VAL A 274 20.25 -5.62 0.21
CA VAL A 274 21.41 -6.01 -0.62
C VAL A 274 20.96 -6.57 -1.96
N LEU A 275 19.99 -7.50 -1.94
CA LEU A 275 19.43 -8.08 -3.18
C LEU A 275 18.79 -7.01 -4.07
N PHE A 276 18.08 -6.05 -3.50
CA PHE A 276 17.49 -4.95 -4.27
C PHE A 276 18.58 -4.09 -4.94
N LEU A 277 19.59 -3.68 -4.20
CA LEU A 277 20.70 -2.87 -4.72
C LEU A 277 21.46 -3.58 -5.85
N VAL A 278 21.78 -4.88 -5.66
CA VAL A 278 22.49 -5.69 -6.67
C VAL A 278 21.64 -5.94 -7.93
N ASN A 279 20.33 -6.10 -7.78
CA ASN A 279 19.45 -6.37 -8.92
C ASN A 279 18.86 -5.11 -9.57
N ARG A 280 18.89 -3.95 -8.91
CA ARG A 280 18.38 -2.68 -9.43
C ARG A 280 18.83 -2.38 -10.87
N PRO A 281 20.10 -2.57 -11.27
CA PRO A 281 20.53 -2.29 -12.65
C PRO A 281 19.85 -3.20 -13.70
N LYS A 282 19.34 -4.36 -13.30
CA LYS A 282 18.61 -5.33 -14.14
C LYS A 282 17.11 -5.07 -14.19
N MET A 283 16.59 -4.23 -13.29
CA MET A 283 15.18 -3.88 -13.18
C MET A 283 14.84 -2.75 -14.16
N LYS A 284 14.83 -3.06 -15.45
CA LYS A 284 14.47 -2.10 -16.51
C LYS A 284 12.95 -1.95 -16.62
N LEU A 285 12.49 -0.72 -16.81
CA LEU A 285 11.10 -0.34 -17.12
C LEU A 285 10.98 0.15 -18.55
#